data_1d9a4c192a30f4bd80897744f8af39da
#
_entry.id   1d9a4c192a30f4bd80897744f8af39da
#
_cell.length_a   1.000
_cell.length_b   1.000
_cell.length_c   1.000
_cell.angle_alpha   90.00
_cell.angle_beta   90.00
_cell.angle_gamma   90.00
#
_symmetry.space_group_name_H-M   'P 1'
#
loop_
_entity.id
_entity.type
_entity.pdbx_description
1 polymer ?
#
loop_
_entity_poly.entity_id
_entity_poly.type
_entity_poly.pdbx_seq_one_letter_code
_entity_poly.pdbx_strand_id
1 'polypeptide(L)'
;MYPTGTLHIRSGNVRARTRTAAAFKAHSFRILLLLLLGLTSEICFAAQTAAGAGSQVEINNAAQTAYGAGNAAVKNNDWKSAEAEFEKVVHLVPQIEEGHSSLGAVLMHVGKFSQAIPELEKALALKPGDVAAQTNLALAYEQTGSYKRAVVAFEKLESEAPADLASGSSSGLPSYVLEPYARSLAATGQLSAAIAKMKTAVADSPRNAALHDSLGSLYAQQRSWPSAVREFQEAVRLNPQFAAAHMHLGVALLMQQQAPAAIPELTLASQMAPDNPVAATELGKAYAANNEDDKAIAEFQRAIQLNSASTEAKYQLALALQRAGRVADAVPLFRQVVEAQPKDSEAVASLGLALLLTGNAKNAIPFLERTLAHNPHDAAAHENLAAAYLQMNEVDEAIRVLASGLKTNPDNFQLHYNLGLALKLKDDNAAAIPELEAASKLDPSAHEPHYTLGIIYMQDGRYDDAARELSLAMKLHPDNADGWATLGSLYHKMDKLPEAADALREAIRQTPDQPDPHLTLATVLAQQGNPTEAAAERKKGAKLERVAMNRQRATVSTNTGNSLLQKGQIADAIERYQEALGEDPNYAEAHRGLANALQRQGKIAQAIAERQKAEELQKKQP
;
A
#
# COMPACT_ATOMS: atom_id res chain seq x y z
N MET A 1 -17.63 0.53 4.00
CA MET A 1 -16.80 1.52 4.73
C MET A 1 -15.47 0.84 5.03
N TYR A 2 -14.38 1.26 4.39
CA TYR A 2 -13.07 0.70 4.65
C TYR A 2 -12.41 1.48 5.78
N PRO A 3 -11.77 0.82 6.76
CA PRO A 3 -10.99 1.52 7.76
C PRO A 3 -9.75 2.12 7.11
N THR A 4 -9.48 3.37 7.43
CA THR A 4 -8.26 4.10 7.09
C THR A 4 -7.07 3.41 7.74
N GLY A 5 -6.43 2.49 7.02
CA GLY A 5 -5.17 1.89 7.41
C GLY A 5 -4.10 2.98 7.49
N THR A 6 -3.60 3.21 8.68
CA THR A 6 -2.42 4.04 8.95
C THR A 6 -1.22 3.43 8.23
N LEU A 7 -0.81 4.04 7.12
CA LEU A 7 0.45 3.72 6.44
C LEU A 7 1.62 4.00 7.39
N HIS A 8 2.16 2.97 8.03
CA HIS A 8 3.45 3.03 8.68
C HIS A 8 4.54 3.02 7.59
N ILE A 9 5.07 4.21 7.29
CA ILE A 9 6.33 4.32 6.54
C ILE A 9 7.43 3.78 7.46
N ARG A 10 7.78 2.50 7.32
CA ARG A 10 9.05 2.01 7.82
C ARG A 10 10.14 2.69 7.00
N SER A 11 10.99 3.47 7.68
CA SER A 11 12.27 3.92 7.17
C SER A 11 13.12 2.69 6.85
N GLY A 12 12.88 2.11 5.69
CA GLY A 12 13.79 1.14 5.12
C GLY A 12 15.10 1.87 4.82
N ASN A 13 16.16 1.53 5.57
CA ASN A 13 17.53 1.85 5.23
C ASN A 13 17.84 1.19 3.87
N VAL A 14 17.30 1.75 2.79
CA VAL A 14 17.71 1.38 1.44
C VAL A 14 19.08 1.99 1.23
N ARG A 15 20.09 1.14 1.26
CA ARG A 15 21.41 1.40 0.69
C ARG A 15 21.26 1.66 -0.82
N ALA A 16 20.72 2.81 -1.18
CA ALA A 16 20.88 3.41 -2.51
C ALA A 16 22.29 4.02 -2.58
N ARG A 17 23.29 3.18 -2.32
CA ARG A 17 24.68 3.52 -2.49
C ARG A 17 25.10 3.02 -3.86
N THR A 18 24.97 3.81 -4.94
CA THR A 18 26.01 3.62 -6.00
C THR A 18 25.92 4.54 -7.22
N ARG A 19 24.88 5.34 -7.45
CA ARG A 19 24.87 6.21 -8.66
C ARG A 19 24.65 7.71 -8.44
N THR A 20 24.07 8.16 -7.36
CA THR A 20 24.00 9.60 -6.98
C THR A 20 25.37 10.15 -6.53
N ALA A 21 26.29 9.29 -6.12
CA ALA A 21 27.63 9.66 -5.72
C ALA A 21 28.50 10.25 -6.88
N ALA A 22 28.21 9.92 -8.13
CA ALA A 22 29.07 10.36 -9.25
C ALA A 22 28.75 11.79 -9.71
N ALA A 23 27.50 12.23 -9.72
CA ALA A 23 27.12 13.60 -10.09
C ALA A 23 27.41 14.60 -8.94
N PHE A 24 27.28 14.14 -7.69
CA PHE A 24 27.59 14.95 -6.51
C PHE A 24 29.11 15.19 -6.35
N LYS A 25 29.95 14.24 -6.79
CA LYS A 25 31.41 14.36 -6.77
C LYS A 25 31.96 15.55 -7.55
N ALA A 26 31.30 15.98 -8.61
CA ALA A 26 31.89 16.98 -9.51
C ALA A 26 31.72 18.43 -9.04
N HIS A 27 30.70 18.77 -8.25
CA HIS A 27 30.42 20.18 -7.86
C HIS A 27 30.98 20.54 -6.48
N SER A 28 30.84 19.67 -5.49
CA SER A 28 31.34 19.93 -4.12
C SER A 28 32.87 19.89 -4.06
N PHE A 29 33.53 19.11 -4.92
CA PHE A 29 34.98 18.97 -4.94
C PHE A 29 35.73 20.13 -5.62
N ARG A 30 35.12 20.89 -6.54
CA ARG A 30 35.77 22.06 -7.13
C ARG A 30 36.03 23.19 -6.14
N ILE A 31 35.20 23.30 -5.10
CA ILE A 31 35.34 24.33 -4.06
C ILE A 31 36.40 23.92 -3.01
N LEU A 32 36.53 22.63 -2.73
CA LEU A 32 37.59 22.12 -1.85
C LEU A 32 39.00 22.31 -2.44
N LEU A 33 39.12 22.30 -3.77
CA LEU A 33 40.37 22.55 -4.47
C LEU A 33 40.86 24.01 -4.30
N LEU A 34 39.95 24.98 -4.14
CA LEU A 34 40.30 26.39 -3.90
C LEU A 34 40.85 26.64 -2.49
N LEU A 35 40.49 25.81 -1.49
CA LEU A 35 41.04 25.87 -0.13
C LEU A 35 42.47 25.28 -0.06
N LEU A 36 42.82 24.36 -0.95
CA LEU A 36 44.18 23.82 -1.07
C LEU A 36 45.17 24.76 -1.81
N LEU A 37 44.64 25.66 -2.65
CA LEU A 37 45.48 26.55 -3.49
C LEU A 37 45.84 27.88 -2.80
N GLY A 38 45.30 28.17 -1.60
CA GLY A 38 45.57 29.40 -0.85
C GLY A 38 46.81 29.38 0.02
N LEU A 39 47.50 28.25 0.13
CA LEU A 39 48.65 28.07 1.04
C LEU A 39 49.97 27.92 0.27
N THR A 40 50.48 29.03 -0.21
CA THR A 40 51.95 29.18 -0.41
C THR A 40 52.60 29.51 0.94
N SER A 41 52.44 28.65 1.93
CA SER A 41 53.28 28.72 3.13
C SER A 41 54.58 27.98 2.90
N GLU A 42 55.67 28.71 2.82
CA GLU A 42 57.00 28.10 3.03
C GLU A 42 56.95 27.39 4.39
N ILE A 43 57.14 26.04 4.38
CA ILE A 43 57.26 25.27 5.62
C ILE A 43 58.49 25.76 6.37
N CYS A 44 58.28 26.58 7.38
CA CYS A 44 59.36 27.08 8.24
C CYS A 44 59.75 26.02 9.26
N PHE A 45 60.74 25.20 8.92
CA PHE A 45 61.35 24.26 9.87
C PHE A 45 62.15 25.02 10.92
N ALA A 46 61.58 25.22 12.11
CA ALA A 46 62.30 25.80 13.25
C ALA A 46 63.44 24.85 13.64
N ALA A 47 64.64 25.30 13.47
CA ALA A 47 65.86 24.60 13.88
C ALA A 47 65.90 24.42 15.41
N GLN A 48 65.73 23.17 15.88
CA GLN A 48 66.05 22.80 17.25
C GLN A 48 67.54 22.35 17.34
N THR A 49 68.20 22.90 18.28
CA THR A 49 69.63 22.95 18.49
C THR A 49 70.29 21.60 18.90
N ALA A 50 71.46 21.36 18.29
CA ALA A 50 72.65 20.68 18.79
C ALA A 50 72.66 19.17 19.14
N ALA A 51 73.39 18.45 18.33
CA ALA A 51 73.84 17.04 18.40
C ALA A 51 73.05 16.05 17.58
N GLY A 52 73.20 16.12 16.26
CA GLY A 52 72.48 15.31 15.23
C GLY A 52 72.09 16.12 14.00
N ALA A 53 72.65 17.29 13.85
CA ALA A 53 72.13 18.32 12.92
C ALA A 53 72.20 17.90 11.40
N GLY A 54 73.11 17.00 11.03
CA GLY A 54 73.25 16.55 9.63
C GLY A 54 72.06 15.70 9.15
N SER A 55 71.71 14.69 9.92
CA SER A 55 70.65 13.73 9.56
C SER A 55 69.25 14.38 9.63
N GLN A 56 69.03 15.29 10.59
CA GLN A 56 67.74 16.00 10.70
C GLN A 56 67.52 17.01 9.57
N VAL A 57 68.57 17.69 9.11
CA VAL A 57 68.51 18.58 7.93
C VAL A 57 68.20 17.80 6.66
N GLU A 58 68.80 16.61 6.49
CA GLU A 58 68.50 15.74 5.34
C GLU A 58 67.05 15.23 5.36
N ILE A 59 66.51 14.82 6.52
CA ILE A 59 65.13 14.41 6.71
C ILE A 59 64.18 15.57 6.40
N ASN A 60 64.45 16.76 6.89
CA ASN A 60 63.62 17.93 6.65
C ASN A 60 63.61 18.33 5.15
N ASN A 61 64.77 18.26 4.49
CA ASN A 61 64.88 18.53 3.04
C ASN A 61 64.13 17.47 2.21
N ALA A 62 64.21 16.21 2.60
CA ALA A 62 63.44 15.13 1.95
C ALA A 62 61.93 15.32 2.14
N ALA A 63 61.48 15.71 3.33
CA ALA A 63 60.08 16.00 3.60
C ALA A 63 59.56 17.19 2.81
N GLN A 64 60.36 18.27 2.71
CA GLN A 64 60.01 19.44 1.93
C GLN A 64 59.93 19.12 0.42
N THR A 65 60.81 18.29 -0.08
CA THR A 65 60.79 17.80 -1.47
C THR A 65 59.55 16.96 -1.72
N ALA A 66 59.23 16.02 -0.86
CA ALA A 66 58.03 15.20 -0.94
C ALA A 66 56.74 16.07 -0.87
N TYR A 67 56.72 17.06 0.03
CA TYR A 67 55.57 17.98 0.15
C TYR A 67 55.38 18.80 -1.12
N GLY A 68 56.48 19.32 -1.73
CA GLY A 68 56.44 19.99 -3.00
C GLY A 68 55.96 19.09 -4.15
N ALA A 69 56.42 17.84 -4.20
CA ALA A 69 55.98 16.83 -5.16
C ALA A 69 54.49 16.48 -4.99
N GLY A 70 54.03 16.31 -3.75
CA GLY A 70 52.61 16.10 -3.44
C GLY A 70 51.73 17.24 -3.93
N ASN A 71 52.11 18.49 -3.65
CA ASN A 71 51.39 19.67 -4.14
C ASN A 71 51.38 19.77 -5.70
N ALA A 72 52.48 19.41 -6.33
CA ALA A 72 52.55 19.35 -7.80
C ALA A 72 51.63 18.26 -8.34
N ALA A 73 51.58 17.10 -7.72
CA ALA A 73 50.65 16.03 -8.08
C ALA A 73 49.19 16.42 -7.92
N VAL A 74 48.81 17.13 -6.87
CA VAL A 74 47.47 17.69 -6.67
C VAL A 74 47.11 18.65 -7.77
N LYS A 75 48.02 19.56 -8.16
CA LYS A 75 47.80 20.51 -9.27
C LYS A 75 47.56 19.80 -10.61
N ASN A 76 48.19 18.65 -10.82
CA ASN A 76 48.07 17.81 -12.01
C ASN A 76 46.92 16.80 -11.93
N ASN A 77 46.10 16.82 -10.85
CA ASN A 77 45.03 15.84 -10.56
C ASN A 77 45.56 14.39 -10.45
N ASP A 78 46.84 14.19 -10.17
CA ASP A 78 47.46 12.87 -9.88
C ASP A 78 47.34 12.55 -8.38
N TRP A 79 46.13 12.16 -7.99
CA TRP A 79 45.78 11.93 -6.59
C TRP A 79 46.55 10.76 -5.98
N LYS A 80 46.92 9.75 -6.79
CA LYS A 80 47.69 8.59 -6.33
C LYS A 80 49.12 8.99 -5.95
N SER A 81 49.76 9.78 -6.78
CA SER A 81 51.10 10.32 -6.49
C SER A 81 51.03 11.30 -5.32
N ALA A 82 49.98 12.15 -5.26
CA ALA A 82 49.80 13.05 -4.12
C ALA A 82 49.67 12.30 -2.79
N GLU A 83 48.86 11.24 -2.74
CA GLU A 83 48.75 10.37 -1.54
C GLU A 83 50.09 9.82 -1.13
N ALA A 84 50.83 9.19 -2.06
CA ALA A 84 52.13 8.58 -1.75
C ALA A 84 53.20 9.59 -1.28
N GLU A 85 53.21 10.81 -1.86
CA GLU A 85 54.17 11.82 -1.46
C GLU A 85 53.81 12.43 -0.10
N PHE A 86 52.51 12.68 0.21
CA PHE A 86 52.15 13.13 1.55
C PHE A 86 52.26 12.05 2.62
N GLU A 87 52.09 10.74 2.32
CA GLU A 87 52.44 9.63 3.21
C GLU A 87 53.92 9.68 3.56
N LYS A 88 54.82 9.94 2.61
CA LYS A 88 56.24 10.13 2.88
C LYS A 88 56.51 11.29 3.85
N VAL A 89 55.81 12.45 3.63
CA VAL A 89 55.96 13.59 4.54
C VAL A 89 55.60 13.22 5.96
N VAL A 90 54.42 12.59 6.17
CA VAL A 90 53.95 12.16 7.49
C VAL A 90 54.87 11.15 8.13
N HIS A 91 55.50 10.25 7.33
CA HIS A 91 56.43 9.27 7.82
C HIS A 91 57.79 9.90 8.21
N LEU A 92 58.30 10.83 7.41
CA LEU A 92 59.56 11.51 7.66
C LEU A 92 59.49 12.49 8.84
N VAL A 93 58.35 13.23 8.93
CA VAL A 93 58.19 14.30 9.93
C VAL A 93 56.79 14.25 10.53
N PRO A 94 56.48 13.28 11.41
CA PRO A 94 55.16 13.01 11.95
C PRO A 94 54.61 14.11 12.91
N GLN A 95 55.39 15.14 13.16
CA GLN A 95 55.01 16.28 14.02
C GLN A 95 54.68 17.54 13.19
N ILE A 96 54.55 17.41 11.88
CA ILE A 96 54.16 18.56 11.01
C ILE A 96 52.70 18.44 10.63
N GLU A 97 51.91 19.42 11.07
CA GLU A 97 50.46 19.51 10.83
C GLU A 97 50.12 19.51 9.35
N GLU A 98 50.83 20.27 8.52
CA GLU A 98 50.57 20.42 7.09
C GLU A 98 50.65 19.08 6.31
N GLY A 99 51.52 18.15 6.76
CA GLY A 99 51.63 16.82 6.18
C GLY A 99 50.37 16.01 6.42
N HIS A 100 49.89 15.97 7.67
CA HIS A 100 48.70 15.26 8.08
C HIS A 100 47.44 15.89 7.47
N SER A 101 47.32 17.22 7.46
CA SER A 101 46.18 17.93 6.89
C SER A 101 46.08 17.69 5.38
N SER A 102 47.22 17.76 4.64
CA SER A 102 47.27 17.50 3.20
C SER A 102 46.99 16.04 2.85
N LEU A 103 47.55 15.10 3.59
CA LEU A 103 47.24 13.66 3.41
C LEU A 103 45.74 13.40 3.65
N GLY A 104 45.21 13.93 4.76
CA GLY A 104 43.79 13.84 5.09
C GLY A 104 42.89 14.40 3.96
N ALA A 105 43.23 15.56 3.42
CA ALA A 105 42.49 16.18 2.32
C ALA A 105 42.53 15.34 1.02
N VAL A 106 43.68 14.75 0.67
CA VAL A 106 43.80 13.84 -0.49
C VAL A 106 42.99 12.57 -0.27
N LEU A 107 43.08 11.96 0.93
CA LEU A 107 42.28 10.78 1.27
C LEU A 107 40.76 11.07 1.20
N MET A 108 40.31 12.25 1.62
CA MET A 108 38.94 12.73 1.43
C MET A 108 38.57 12.76 -0.07
N HIS A 109 39.43 13.32 -0.90
CA HIS A 109 39.22 13.44 -2.33
C HIS A 109 39.07 12.07 -3.02
N VAL A 110 39.91 11.10 -2.67
CA VAL A 110 39.84 9.74 -3.26
C VAL A 110 38.80 8.84 -2.60
N GLY A 111 38.02 9.39 -1.64
CA GLY A 111 36.91 8.68 -0.98
C GLY A 111 37.35 7.68 0.11
N LYS A 112 38.59 7.78 0.57
CA LYS A 112 39.15 6.96 1.67
C LYS A 112 38.87 7.59 3.04
N PHE A 113 37.58 7.92 3.29
CA PHE A 113 37.12 8.69 4.45
C PHE A 113 37.59 8.11 5.81
N SER A 114 37.53 6.78 5.96
CA SER A 114 37.95 6.14 7.21
C SER A 114 39.46 6.26 7.46
N GLN A 115 40.28 6.40 6.41
CA GLN A 115 41.72 6.62 6.53
C GLN A 115 42.07 8.10 6.74
N ALA A 116 41.23 9.01 6.22
CA ALA A 116 41.39 10.45 6.42
C ALA A 116 41.21 10.88 7.89
N ILE A 117 40.32 10.21 8.64
CA ILE A 117 39.97 10.59 10.02
C ILE A 117 41.22 10.64 10.93
N PRO A 118 42.02 9.61 11.09
CA PRO A 118 43.16 9.66 11.98
C PRO A 118 44.22 10.70 11.58
N GLU A 119 44.41 10.94 10.29
CA GLU A 119 45.32 11.97 9.80
C GLU A 119 44.83 13.38 10.15
N LEU A 120 43.54 13.64 9.93
CA LEU A 120 42.91 14.93 10.26
C LEU A 120 42.84 15.15 11.79
N GLU A 121 42.57 14.10 12.59
CA GLU A 121 42.65 14.17 14.06
C GLU A 121 44.06 14.52 14.51
N LYS A 122 45.09 13.96 13.88
CA LYS A 122 46.47 14.26 14.18
C LYS A 122 46.85 15.69 13.79
N ALA A 123 46.41 16.15 12.61
CA ALA A 123 46.61 17.53 12.18
C ALA A 123 46.03 18.52 13.21
N LEU A 124 44.79 18.26 13.67
CA LEU A 124 44.11 19.10 14.67
C LEU A 124 44.72 18.99 16.10
N ALA A 125 45.35 17.88 16.42
CA ALA A 125 46.10 17.75 17.68
C ALA A 125 47.36 18.60 17.64
N LEU A 126 47.99 18.77 16.48
CA LEU A 126 49.17 19.62 16.29
C LEU A 126 48.78 21.12 16.14
N LYS A 127 47.67 21.39 15.44
CA LYS A 127 47.19 22.75 15.22
C LYS A 127 45.67 22.81 15.32
N PRO A 128 45.13 23.02 16.51
CA PRO A 128 43.68 22.99 16.76
C PRO A 128 42.85 23.94 15.92
N GLY A 129 43.43 25.06 15.45
CA GLY A 129 42.78 26.10 14.68
C GLY A 129 42.86 25.91 13.14
N ASP A 130 43.29 24.75 12.64
CA ASP A 130 43.23 24.45 11.19
C ASP A 130 41.80 24.22 10.74
N VAL A 131 41.19 25.24 10.19
CA VAL A 131 39.78 25.26 9.72
C VAL A 131 39.59 24.27 8.56
N ALA A 132 40.57 24.08 7.69
CA ALA A 132 40.47 23.12 6.59
C ALA A 132 40.46 21.68 7.13
N ALA A 133 41.33 21.34 8.08
CA ALA A 133 41.32 20.05 8.75
C ALA A 133 40.03 19.83 9.55
N GLN A 134 39.53 20.86 10.27
CA GLN A 134 38.25 20.78 10.99
C GLN A 134 37.10 20.47 10.04
N THR A 135 37.02 21.19 8.92
CA THR A 135 35.97 20.99 7.90
C THR A 135 36.06 19.58 7.31
N ASN A 136 37.24 19.14 6.88
CA ASN A 136 37.46 17.82 6.32
C ASN A 136 37.13 16.71 7.33
N LEU A 137 37.48 16.88 8.60
CA LEU A 137 37.17 15.91 9.66
C LEU A 137 35.66 15.79 9.89
N ALA A 138 34.95 16.90 9.96
CA ALA A 138 33.50 16.90 10.12
C ALA A 138 32.81 16.20 8.94
N LEU A 139 33.27 16.48 7.71
CA LEU A 139 32.77 15.80 6.50
C LEU A 139 33.15 14.31 6.48
N ALA A 140 34.35 13.93 6.94
CA ALA A 140 34.78 12.52 7.03
C ALA A 140 33.91 11.72 8.01
N TYR A 141 33.57 12.30 9.16
CA TYR A 141 32.64 11.68 10.10
C TYR A 141 31.24 11.50 9.51
N GLU A 142 30.74 12.49 8.79
CA GLU A 142 29.43 12.41 8.11
C GLU A 142 29.46 11.29 7.06
N GLN A 143 30.46 11.25 6.19
CA GLN A 143 30.60 10.25 5.13
C GLN A 143 30.77 8.82 5.67
N THR A 144 31.35 8.65 6.85
CA THR A 144 31.50 7.35 7.52
C THR A 144 30.27 6.95 8.36
N GLY A 145 29.22 7.79 8.42
CA GLY A 145 28.03 7.57 9.22
C GLY A 145 28.23 7.80 10.72
N SER A 146 29.37 8.41 11.11
CA SER A 146 29.66 8.79 12.50
C SER A 146 28.96 10.09 12.89
N TYR A 147 27.64 10.17 12.68
CA TYR A 147 26.85 11.40 12.73
C TYR A 147 26.96 12.15 14.06
N LYS A 148 27.04 11.47 15.21
CA LYS A 148 27.22 12.15 16.51
C LYS A 148 28.55 12.91 16.58
N ARG A 149 29.63 12.29 16.07
CA ARG A 149 30.96 12.95 16.01
C ARG A 149 30.96 14.06 14.97
N ALA A 150 30.27 13.87 13.84
CA ALA A 150 30.10 14.91 12.82
C ALA A 150 29.41 16.15 13.40
N VAL A 151 28.29 15.98 14.13
CA VAL A 151 27.56 17.11 14.75
C VAL A 151 28.49 17.91 15.66
N VAL A 152 29.22 17.25 16.57
CA VAL A 152 30.17 17.94 17.48
C VAL A 152 31.27 18.67 16.69
N ALA A 153 31.78 18.06 15.61
CA ALA A 153 32.80 18.69 14.78
C ALA A 153 32.27 19.91 14.01
N PHE A 154 31.03 19.83 13.49
CA PHE A 154 30.37 20.96 12.84
C PHE A 154 30.02 22.08 13.82
N GLU A 155 29.54 21.77 15.03
CA GLU A 155 29.29 22.76 16.10
C GLU A 155 30.56 23.51 16.47
N LYS A 156 31.67 22.78 16.62
CA LYS A 156 32.97 23.42 16.88
C LYS A 156 33.40 24.32 15.72
N LEU A 157 33.31 23.81 14.48
CA LEU A 157 33.63 24.59 13.28
C LEU A 157 32.79 25.87 13.20
N GLU A 158 31.49 25.79 13.50
CA GLU A 158 30.59 26.96 13.50
C GLU A 158 30.96 27.98 14.56
N SER A 159 31.37 27.54 15.75
CA SER A 159 31.76 28.44 16.87
C SER A 159 33.13 29.10 16.64
N GLU A 160 34.02 28.48 15.89
CA GLU A 160 35.41 28.92 15.68
C GLU A 160 35.65 29.48 14.26
N ALA A 161 34.62 29.48 13.40
CA ALA A 161 34.76 29.88 12.00
C ALA A 161 35.21 31.32 11.84
N PRO A 162 36.35 31.58 11.16
CA PRO A 162 36.82 32.95 10.88
C PRO A 162 35.86 33.64 9.88
N ALA A 163 35.77 34.96 9.99
CA ALA A 163 34.91 35.78 9.14
C ALA A 163 35.13 35.57 7.62
N ASP A 164 36.28 35.12 7.24
CA ASP A 164 36.65 34.87 5.83
C ASP A 164 35.98 33.61 5.22
N LEU A 165 35.62 32.61 6.02
CA LEU A 165 34.78 31.49 5.61
C LEU A 165 33.34 31.95 5.34
N ALA A 166 32.92 33.02 5.98
CA ALA A 166 31.61 33.65 5.91
C ALA A 166 31.43 34.54 4.66
N SER A 167 32.43 34.69 3.83
CA SER A 167 32.32 35.57 2.65
C SER A 167 31.30 34.99 1.66
N GLY A 168 30.06 35.51 1.77
CA GLY A 168 28.91 35.10 0.95
C GLY A 168 27.85 34.21 1.66
N SER A 169 28.01 33.93 2.96
CA SER A 169 27.02 33.19 3.78
C SER A 169 26.48 34.06 4.91
N SER A 170 25.16 34.00 5.11
CA SER A 170 24.49 34.70 6.20
C SER A 170 24.75 34.11 7.61
N SER A 171 25.37 32.90 7.68
CA SER A 171 25.53 32.10 8.90
C SER A 171 26.97 31.77 9.27
N GLY A 172 27.96 32.26 8.54
CA GLY A 172 29.36 31.95 8.82
C GLY A 172 29.87 30.62 8.27
N LEU A 173 29.02 29.73 7.78
CA LEU A 173 29.39 28.46 7.10
C LEU A 173 28.82 28.39 5.69
N PRO A 174 29.59 27.98 4.70
CA PRO A 174 29.11 27.85 3.33
C PRO A 174 28.10 26.69 3.17
N SER A 175 27.23 26.78 2.16
CA SER A 175 26.15 25.80 1.91
C SER A 175 26.66 24.36 1.78
N TYR A 176 27.86 24.15 1.24
CA TYR A 176 28.45 22.81 1.10
C TYR A 176 28.84 22.17 2.45
N VAL A 177 28.94 22.95 3.52
CA VAL A 177 29.15 22.48 4.91
C VAL A 177 27.81 22.36 5.62
N LEU A 178 26.89 23.29 5.39
CA LEU A 178 25.57 23.32 6.05
C LEU A 178 24.71 22.12 5.69
N GLU A 179 24.78 21.63 4.44
CA GLU A 179 24.01 20.46 4.00
C GLU A 179 24.43 19.16 4.72
N PRO A 180 25.74 18.76 4.76
CA PRO A 180 26.19 17.61 5.54
C PRO A 180 25.92 17.75 7.04
N TYR A 181 26.05 18.98 7.56
CA TYR A 181 25.72 19.27 8.96
C TYR A 181 24.24 19.02 9.24
N ALA A 182 23.33 19.54 8.40
CA ALA A 182 21.89 19.29 8.53
C ALA A 182 21.55 17.78 8.43
N ARG A 183 22.20 17.03 7.51
CA ARG A 183 22.02 15.57 7.43
C ARG A 183 22.46 14.88 8.70
N SER A 184 23.59 15.30 9.28
CA SER A 184 24.11 14.72 10.54
C SER A 184 23.17 15.00 11.72
N LEU A 185 22.63 16.23 11.80
CA LEU A 185 21.62 16.59 12.80
C LEU A 185 20.34 15.77 12.65
N ALA A 186 19.84 15.60 11.43
CA ALA A 186 18.66 14.77 11.16
C ALA A 186 18.90 13.30 11.56
N ALA A 187 20.07 12.75 11.21
CA ALA A 187 20.44 11.39 11.56
C ALA A 187 20.58 11.14 13.08
N THR A 188 20.86 12.21 13.86
CA THR A 188 20.91 12.15 15.33
C THR A 188 19.58 12.52 16.00
N GLY A 189 18.50 12.73 15.22
CA GLY A 189 17.16 13.06 15.73
C GLY A 189 16.90 14.55 15.97
N GLN A 190 17.86 15.41 15.66
CA GLN A 190 17.77 16.86 15.86
C GLN A 190 17.13 17.57 14.64
N LEU A 191 15.93 17.12 14.26
CA LEU A 191 15.31 17.47 12.98
C LEU A 191 15.02 18.98 12.83
N SER A 192 14.61 19.66 13.92
CA SER A 192 14.36 21.11 13.88
C SER A 192 15.63 21.91 13.61
N ALA A 193 16.76 21.52 14.22
CA ALA A 193 18.05 22.12 13.97
C ALA A 193 18.54 21.85 12.54
N ALA A 194 18.34 20.62 12.04
CA ALA A 194 18.64 20.25 10.66
C ALA A 194 17.90 21.15 9.65
N ILE A 195 16.60 21.35 9.85
CA ILE A 195 15.79 22.24 9.01
C ILE A 195 16.31 23.69 9.07
N ALA A 196 16.68 24.17 10.26
CA ALA A 196 17.22 25.54 10.38
C ALA A 196 18.52 25.69 9.58
N LYS A 197 19.46 24.75 9.67
CA LYS A 197 20.72 24.77 8.90
C LYS A 197 20.47 24.68 7.39
N MET A 198 19.53 23.81 6.98
CA MET A 198 19.20 23.67 5.57
C MET A 198 18.51 24.92 5.00
N LYS A 199 17.64 25.58 5.77
CA LYS A 199 17.06 26.89 5.39
C LYS A 199 18.14 27.93 5.12
N THR A 200 19.16 28.00 5.97
CA THR A 200 20.27 28.89 5.76
C THR A 200 21.04 28.53 4.48
N ALA A 201 21.32 27.24 4.24
CA ALA A 201 21.97 26.80 3.00
C ALA A 201 21.16 27.17 1.74
N VAL A 202 19.84 27.05 1.80
CA VAL A 202 18.92 27.47 0.73
C VAL A 202 18.94 29.01 0.56
N ALA A 203 18.95 29.77 1.64
CA ALA A 203 19.01 31.23 1.58
C ALA A 203 20.31 31.74 0.94
N ASP A 204 21.44 31.07 1.22
CA ASP A 204 22.75 31.41 0.62
C ASP A 204 22.84 30.95 -0.84
N SER A 205 22.07 29.92 -1.24
CA SER A 205 22.10 29.37 -2.60
C SER A 205 20.68 29.08 -3.13
N PRO A 206 19.82 30.11 -3.32
CA PRO A 206 18.38 29.94 -3.58
C PRO A 206 18.04 29.37 -4.96
N ARG A 207 19.03 29.21 -5.86
CA ARG A 207 18.85 28.58 -7.17
C ARG A 207 19.38 27.15 -7.21
N ASN A 208 19.77 26.59 -6.09
CA ASN A 208 20.26 25.21 -6.01
C ASN A 208 19.10 24.24 -5.79
N ALA A 209 18.66 23.57 -6.84
CA ALA A 209 17.58 22.59 -6.80
C ALA A 209 17.80 21.46 -5.79
N ALA A 210 19.07 21.02 -5.61
CA ALA A 210 19.38 19.93 -4.69
C ALA A 210 19.18 20.34 -3.21
N LEU A 211 19.46 21.61 -2.85
CA LEU A 211 19.22 22.09 -1.49
C LEU A 211 17.72 22.19 -1.17
N HIS A 212 16.90 22.62 -2.15
CA HIS A 212 15.45 22.61 -2.02
C HIS A 212 14.92 21.19 -1.85
N ASP A 213 15.40 20.23 -2.63
CA ASP A 213 15.04 18.81 -2.50
C ASP A 213 15.43 18.26 -1.12
N SER A 214 16.64 18.56 -0.66
CA SER A 214 17.11 18.19 0.68
C SER A 214 16.27 18.82 1.82
N LEU A 215 15.90 20.10 1.69
CA LEU A 215 15.02 20.76 2.65
C LEU A 215 13.60 20.17 2.63
N GLY A 216 13.06 19.89 1.45
CA GLY A 216 11.79 19.19 1.27
C GLY A 216 11.79 17.82 1.95
N SER A 217 12.89 17.08 1.80
CA SER A 217 13.08 15.77 2.44
C SER A 217 13.11 15.87 3.98
N LEU A 218 13.71 16.91 4.54
CA LEU A 218 13.69 17.14 5.99
C LEU A 218 12.27 17.50 6.49
N TYR A 219 11.51 18.29 5.73
CA TYR A 219 10.11 18.56 6.04
C TYR A 219 9.24 17.30 5.94
N ALA A 220 9.49 16.43 4.95
CA ALA A 220 8.82 15.15 4.83
C ALA A 220 9.09 14.23 6.03
N GLN A 221 10.33 14.18 6.53
CA GLN A 221 10.69 13.47 7.76
C GLN A 221 9.95 14.05 8.99
N GLN A 222 9.74 15.35 9.03
CA GLN A 222 8.94 16.03 10.06
C GLN A 222 7.43 15.84 9.87
N ARG A 223 6.99 15.17 8.79
CA ARG A 223 5.60 15.05 8.35
C ARG A 223 4.92 16.38 8.03
N SER A 224 5.70 17.43 7.78
CA SER A 224 5.21 18.74 7.34
C SER A 224 5.02 18.75 5.83
N TRP A 225 4.04 17.97 5.36
CA TRP A 225 3.81 17.72 3.93
C TRP A 225 3.61 18.99 3.09
N PRO A 226 2.83 20.02 3.55
CA PRO A 226 2.68 21.25 2.77
C PRO A 226 3.99 22.00 2.56
N SER A 227 4.90 21.97 3.55
CA SER A 227 6.23 22.58 3.41
C SER A 227 7.13 21.75 2.49
N ALA A 228 7.08 20.41 2.61
CA ALA A 228 7.82 19.50 1.74
C ALA A 228 7.42 19.70 0.26
N VAL A 229 6.13 19.75 -0.03
CA VAL A 229 5.62 19.98 -1.40
C VAL A 229 6.13 21.31 -1.98
N ARG A 230 6.12 22.40 -1.22
CA ARG A 230 6.64 23.70 -1.70
C ARG A 230 8.12 23.63 -2.08
N GLU A 231 8.94 23.02 -1.25
CA GLU A 231 10.37 22.90 -1.52
C GLU A 231 10.64 21.98 -2.70
N PHE A 232 9.94 20.85 -2.80
CA PHE A 232 10.06 19.96 -3.97
C PHE A 232 9.57 20.61 -5.26
N GLN A 233 8.50 21.40 -5.22
CA GLN A 233 8.04 22.20 -6.36
C GLN A 233 9.10 23.20 -6.81
N GLU A 234 9.78 23.84 -5.89
CA GLU A 234 10.88 24.75 -6.22
C GLU A 234 12.07 23.97 -6.81
N ALA A 235 12.40 22.80 -6.28
CA ALA A 235 13.45 21.94 -6.82
C ALA A 235 13.18 21.55 -8.29
N VAL A 236 11.97 21.10 -8.62
CA VAL A 236 11.60 20.74 -10.00
C VAL A 236 11.49 21.97 -10.91
N ARG A 237 11.06 23.12 -10.40
CA ARG A 237 11.05 24.39 -11.14
C ARG A 237 12.47 24.84 -11.54
N LEU A 238 13.43 24.68 -10.63
CA LEU A 238 14.84 25.05 -10.84
C LEU A 238 15.55 24.05 -11.74
N ASN A 239 15.23 22.77 -11.62
CA ASN A 239 15.79 21.72 -12.48
C ASN A 239 14.67 20.73 -12.91
N PRO A 240 14.01 20.98 -14.05
CA PRO A 240 12.95 20.12 -14.57
C PRO A 240 13.40 18.70 -14.96
N GLN A 241 14.70 18.43 -14.99
CA GLN A 241 15.26 17.10 -15.28
C GLN A 241 15.71 16.37 -14.00
N PHE A 242 15.31 16.86 -12.82
CA PHE A 242 15.68 16.26 -11.55
C PHE A 242 14.70 15.15 -11.15
N ALA A 243 14.92 13.93 -11.68
CA ALA A 243 14.04 12.77 -11.47
C ALA A 243 13.72 12.49 -9.99
N ALA A 244 14.72 12.64 -9.09
CA ALA A 244 14.51 12.42 -7.66
C ALA A 244 13.54 13.45 -7.06
N ALA A 245 13.64 14.73 -7.44
CA ALA A 245 12.74 15.76 -6.93
C ALA A 245 11.30 15.56 -7.42
N HIS A 246 11.09 15.15 -8.69
CA HIS A 246 9.77 14.73 -9.18
C HIS A 246 9.21 13.56 -8.39
N MET A 247 10.04 12.55 -8.07
CA MET A 247 9.62 11.41 -7.25
C MET A 247 9.24 11.85 -5.83
N HIS A 248 10.07 12.66 -5.19
CA HIS A 248 9.79 13.16 -3.84
C HIS A 248 8.54 14.05 -3.80
N LEU A 249 8.33 14.89 -4.82
CA LEU A 249 7.12 15.71 -4.96
C LEU A 249 5.89 14.84 -5.08
N GLY A 250 5.92 13.84 -5.96
CA GLY A 250 4.81 12.92 -6.15
C GLY A 250 4.46 12.14 -4.88
N VAL A 251 5.47 11.63 -4.17
CA VAL A 251 5.26 10.95 -2.86
C VAL A 251 4.66 11.92 -1.83
N ALA A 252 5.17 13.15 -1.74
CA ALA A 252 4.64 14.15 -0.79
C ALA A 252 3.18 14.53 -1.10
N LEU A 253 2.80 14.61 -2.39
CA LEU A 253 1.42 14.83 -2.83
C LEU A 253 0.51 13.64 -2.47
N LEU A 254 1.00 12.39 -2.62
CA LEU A 254 0.26 11.20 -2.16
C LEU A 254 -0.01 11.23 -0.66
N MET A 255 0.96 11.67 0.15
CA MET A 255 0.79 11.80 1.59
C MET A 255 -0.23 12.88 1.97
N GLN A 256 -0.54 13.81 1.07
CA GLN A 256 -1.65 14.77 1.17
C GLN A 256 -2.95 14.28 0.52
N GLN A 257 -3.04 13.01 0.11
CA GLN A 257 -4.19 12.43 -0.60
C GLN A 257 -4.50 13.12 -1.94
N GLN A 258 -3.49 13.71 -2.58
CA GLN A 258 -3.59 14.40 -3.86
C GLN A 258 -3.09 13.51 -5.01
N ALA A 259 -3.65 12.30 -5.12
CA ALA A 259 -3.24 11.32 -6.12
C ALA A 259 -3.29 11.86 -7.57
N PRO A 260 -4.32 12.62 -8.01
CA PRO A 260 -4.35 13.19 -9.36
C PRO A 260 -3.17 14.13 -9.66
N ALA A 261 -2.67 14.85 -8.66
CA ALA A 261 -1.52 15.74 -8.80
C ALA A 261 -0.17 14.97 -8.71
N ALA A 262 -0.14 13.85 -8.01
CA ALA A 262 1.05 13.01 -7.86
C ALA A 262 1.39 12.24 -9.14
N ILE A 263 0.39 11.77 -9.88
CA ILE A 263 0.55 10.93 -11.09
C ILE A 263 1.47 11.58 -12.13
N PRO A 264 1.29 12.83 -12.58
CA PRO A 264 2.16 13.44 -13.58
C PRO A 264 3.61 13.55 -13.11
N GLU A 265 3.85 13.90 -11.85
CA GLU A 265 5.19 14.01 -11.28
C GLU A 265 5.91 12.65 -11.22
N LEU A 266 5.20 11.61 -10.73
CA LEU A 266 5.75 10.25 -10.68
C LEU A 266 5.93 9.64 -12.06
N THR A 267 5.08 10.00 -13.02
CA THR A 267 5.25 9.61 -14.43
C THR A 267 6.54 10.20 -15.00
N LEU A 268 6.81 11.49 -14.78
CA LEU A 268 8.06 12.13 -15.19
C LEU A 268 9.27 11.47 -14.52
N ALA A 269 9.20 11.25 -13.21
CA ALA A 269 10.27 10.57 -12.47
C ALA A 269 10.57 9.16 -13.04
N SER A 270 9.52 8.41 -13.37
CA SER A 270 9.63 7.08 -13.96
C SER A 270 10.17 7.08 -15.37
N GLN A 271 9.82 8.08 -16.20
CA GLN A 271 10.36 8.26 -17.56
C GLN A 271 11.84 8.66 -17.55
N MET A 272 12.25 9.52 -16.61
CA MET A 272 13.65 9.94 -16.45
C MET A 272 14.55 8.85 -15.88
N ALA A 273 13.97 7.93 -15.10
CA ALA A 273 14.68 6.82 -14.48
C ALA A 273 13.94 5.49 -14.73
N PRO A 274 13.89 4.99 -15.98
CA PRO A 274 13.07 3.83 -16.37
C PRO A 274 13.48 2.53 -15.68
N ASP A 275 14.73 2.41 -15.27
CA ASP A 275 15.26 1.23 -14.56
C ASP A 275 15.15 1.34 -13.02
N ASN A 276 14.45 2.35 -12.51
CA ASN A 276 14.28 2.55 -11.08
C ASN A 276 13.00 1.84 -10.58
N PRO A 277 13.11 0.72 -9.85
CA PRO A 277 11.93 0.00 -9.35
C PRO A 277 11.13 0.80 -8.32
N VAL A 278 11.78 1.75 -7.61
CA VAL A 278 11.09 2.60 -6.63
C VAL A 278 10.16 3.57 -7.35
N ALA A 279 10.61 4.20 -8.45
CA ALA A 279 9.77 5.12 -9.22
C ALA A 279 8.54 4.40 -9.79
N ALA A 280 8.69 3.17 -10.29
CA ALA A 280 7.57 2.35 -10.74
C ALA A 280 6.61 2.00 -9.58
N THR A 281 7.14 1.65 -8.40
CA THR A 281 6.32 1.34 -7.22
C THR A 281 5.50 2.55 -6.77
N GLU A 282 6.13 3.73 -6.67
CA GLU A 282 5.44 4.95 -6.24
C GLU A 282 4.39 5.41 -7.26
N LEU A 283 4.67 5.27 -8.58
CA LEU A 283 3.68 5.54 -9.62
C LEU A 283 2.49 4.57 -9.54
N GLY A 284 2.76 3.28 -9.29
CA GLY A 284 1.71 2.29 -9.04
C GLY A 284 0.85 2.65 -7.84
N LYS A 285 1.44 3.10 -6.72
CA LYS A 285 0.70 3.59 -5.55
C LYS A 285 -0.18 4.81 -5.88
N ALA A 286 0.31 5.71 -6.73
CA ALA A 286 -0.46 6.87 -7.17
C ALA A 286 -1.69 6.47 -8.00
N TYR A 287 -1.53 5.55 -8.95
CA TYR A 287 -2.67 5.01 -9.69
C TYR A 287 -3.65 4.27 -8.78
N ALA A 288 -3.14 3.46 -7.85
CA ALA A 288 -3.97 2.76 -6.87
C ALA A 288 -4.79 3.72 -5.98
N ALA A 289 -4.17 4.81 -5.52
CA ALA A 289 -4.84 5.85 -4.74
C ALA A 289 -5.87 6.66 -5.56
N ASN A 290 -5.72 6.66 -6.90
CA ASN A 290 -6.67 7.28 -7.84
C ASN A 290 -7.73 6.29 -8.35
N ASN A 291 -7.82 5.07 -7.79
CA ASN A 291 -8.72 3.98 -8.22
C ASN A 291 -8.50 3.51 -9.67
N GLU A 292 -7.29 3.66 -10.20
CA GLU A 292 -6.88 3.19 -11.53
C GLU A 292 -6.14 1.85 -11.40
N ASP A 293 -6.82 0.82 -10.90
CA ASP A 293 -6.20 -0.44 -10.49
C ASP A 293 -5.46 -1.16 -11.62
N ASP A 294 -5.95 -1.13 -12.85
CA ASP A 294 -5.25 -1.78 -13.99
C ASP A 294 -3.89 -1.12 -14.26
N LYS A 295 -3.80 0.21 -14.18
CA LYS A 295 -2.52 0.92 -14.35
C LYS A 295 -1.59 0.68 -13.16
N ALA A 296 -2.14 0.64 -11.95
CA ALA A 296 -1.38 0.30 -10.75
C ALA A 296 -0.76 -1.09 -10.85
N ILE A 297 -1.55 -2.10 -11.28
CA ILE A 297 -1.10 -3.48 -11.52
C ILE A 297 0.08 -3.49 -12.50
N ALA A 298 -0.04 -2.78 -13.63
CA ALA A 298 1.01 -2.73 -14.65
C ALA A 298 2.33 -2.15 -14.09
N GLU A 299 2.26 -1.05 -13.32
CA GLU A 299 3.45 -0.43 -12.75
C GLU A 299 4.08 -1.28 -11.63
N PHE A 300 3.28 -1.94 -10.78
CA PHE A 300 3.81 -2.88 -9.80
C PHE A 300 4.45 -4.12 -10.44
N GLN A 301 3.87 -4.65 -11.52
CA GLN A 301 4.49 -5.73 -12.30
C GLN A 301 5.84 -5.28 -12.88
N ARG A 302 5.92 -4.08 -13.44
CA ARG A 302 7.18 -3.49 -13.91
C ARG A 302 8.20 -3.34 -12.78
N ALA A 303 7.79 -2.86 -11.61
CA ALA A 303 8.66 -2.76 -10.44
C ALA A 303 9.25 -4.12 -10.03
N ILE A 304 8.45 -5.20 -10.07
CA ILE A 304 8.88 -6.56 -9.76
C ILE A 304 9.83 -7.11 -10.85
N GLN A 305 9.61 -6.78 -12.13
CA GLN A 305 10.54 -7.15 -13.21
C GLN A 305 11.91 -6.48 -13.00
N LEU A 306 11.94 -5.23 -12.55
CA LEU A 306 13.18 -4.50 -12.26
C LEU A 306 13.86 -4.98 -10.96
N ASN A 307 13.08 -5.39 -9.97
CA ASN A 307 13.56 -5.93 -8.69
C ASN A 307 12.63 -7.03 -8.19
N SER A 308 12.92 -8.27 -8.57
CA SER A 308 12.13 -9.45 -8.19
C SER A 308 12.12 -9.77 -6.68
N ALA A 309 13.04 -9.19 -5.91
CA ALA A 309 13.12 -9.34 -4.47
C ALA A 309 12.29 -8.30 -3.69
N SER A 310 11.66 -7.32 -4.38
CA SER A 310 10.87 -6.28 -3.72
C SER A 310 9.59 -6.85 -3.10
N THR A 311 9.60 -7.04 -1.78
CA THR A 311 8.40 -7.44 -1.02
C THR A 311 7.34 -6.35 -1.05
N GLU A 312 7.74 -5.09 -1.02
CA GLU A 312 6.85 -3.94 -1.12
C GLU A 312 6.05 -3.96 -2.43
N ALA A 313 6.71 -4.08 -3.60
CA ALA A 313 6.03 -4.10 -4.88
C ALA A 313 5.09 -5.32 -5.01
N LYS A 314 5.49 -6.49 -4.49
CA LYS A 314 4.63 -7.69 -4.46
C LYS A 314 3.40 -7.49 -3.58
N TYR A 315 3.57 -6.88 -2.42
CA TYR A 315 2.46 -6.58 -1.51
C TYR A 315 1.47 -5.63 -2.15
N GLN A 316 1.96 -4.54 -2.73
CA GLN A 316 1.12 -3.55 -3.41
C GLN A 316 0.41 -4.13 -4.64
N LEU A 317 1.09 -4.99 -5.43
CA LEU A 317 0.47 -5.72 -6.53
C LEU A 317 -0.67 -6.61 -6.04
N ALA A 318 -0.45 -7.35 -4.94
CA ALA A 318 -1.46 -8.24 -4.39
C ALA A 318 -2.69 -7.46 -3.90
N LEU A 319 -2.50 -6.31 -3.24
CA LEU A 319 -3.60 -5.44 -2.84
C LEU A 319 -4.37 -4.87 -4.04
N ALA A 320 -3.67 -4.46 -5.10
CA ALA A 320 -4.31 -3.95 -6.32
C ALA A 320 -5.11 -5.05 -7.03
N LEU A 321 -4.57 -6.28 -7.13
CA LEU A 321 -5.27 -7.44 -7.68
C LEU A 321 -6.52 -7.80 -6.86
N GLN A 322 -6.44 -7.73 -5.52
CA GLN A 322 -7.58 -7.98 -4.65
C GLN A 322 -8.69 -6.95 -4.87
N ARG A 323 -8.37 -5.64 -4.98
CA ARG A 323 -9.35 -4.58 -5.30
C ARG A 323 -9.98 -4.77 -6.69
N ALA A 324 -9.19 -5.22 -7.66
CA ALA A 324 -9.67 -5.54 -9.00
C ALA A 324 -10.49 -6.85 -9.07
N GLY A 325 -10.82 -7.49 -7.93
CA GLY A 325 -11.56 -8.75 -7.86
C GLY A 325 -10.75 -10.00 -8.25
N ARG A 326 -9.45 -9.86 -8.54
CA ARG A 326 -8.53 -10.93 -8.95
C ARG A 326 -7.82 -11.55 -7.75
N VAL A 327 -8.59 -11.89 -6.71
CA VAL A 327 -8.04 -12.35 -5.42
C VAL A 327 -7.21 -13.63 -5.57
N ALA A 328 -7.59 -14.53 -6.48
CA ALA A 328 -6.84 -15.76 -6.72
C ALA A 328 -5.39 -15.49 -7.18
N ASP A 329 -5.19 -14.44 -7.99
CA ASP A 329 -3.86 -14.02 -8.44
C ASP A 329 -3.04 -13.33 -7.32
N ALA A 330 -3.71 -12.75 -6.33
CA ALA A 330 -3.06 -12.08 -5.19
C ALA A 330 -2.48 -13.07 -4.17
N VAL A 331 -3.12 -14.23 -3.94
CA VAL A 331 -2.70 -15.22 -2.93
C VAL A 331 -1.22 -15.63 -3.03
N PRO A 332 -0.67 -16.03 -4.19
CA PRO A 332 0.75 -16.40 -4.28
C PRO A 332 1.70 -15.25 -3.97
N LEU A 333 1.32 -14.00 -4.26
CA LEU A 333 2.12 -12.82 -3.96
C LEU A 333 2.14 -12.52 -2.45
N PHE A 334 0.98 -12.53 -1.78
CA PHE A 334 0.91 -12.40 -0.33
C PHE A 334 1.71 -13.51 0.37
N ARG A 335 1.65 -14.76 -0.12
CA ARG A 335 2.44 -15.85 0.43
C ARG A 335 3.94 -15.57 0.35
N GLN A 336 4.45 -15.11 -0.80
CA GLN A 336 5.85 -14.73 -0.96
C GLN A 336 6.27 -13.62 -0.01
N VAL A 337 5.39 -12.64 0.24
CA VAL A 337 5.65 -11.55 1.18
C VAL A 337 5.74 -12.09 2.61
N VAL A 338 4.80 -12.93 3.04
CA VAL A 338 4.77 -13.55 4.37
C VAL A 338 5.97 -14.47 4.60
N GLU A 339 6.42 -15.20 3.58
CA GLU A 339 7.62 -16.05 3.63
C GLU A 339 8.89 -15.20 3.82
N ALA A 340 9.00 -14.08 3.10
CA ALA A 340 10.14 -13.18 3.20
C ALA A 340 10.13 -12.34 4.50
N GLN A 341 8.95 -11.98 4.98
CA GLN A 341 8.73 -11.13 6.16
C GLN A 341 7.71 -11.77 7.12
N PRO A 342 8.08 -12.87 7.82
CA PRO A 342 7.13 -13.60 8.66
C PRO A 342 6.51 -12.80 9.81
N LYS A 343 7.15 -11.72 10.25
CA LYS A 343 6.68 -10.86 11.35
C LYS A 343 5.79 -9.71 10.89
N ASP A 344 5.57 -9.56 9.59
CA ASP A 344 4.69 -8.54 9.05
C ASP A 344 3.23 -8.94 9.27
N SER A 345 2.61 -8.36 10.31
CA SER A 345 1.24 -8.67 10.71
C SER A 345 0.21 -8.27 9.66
N GLU A 346 0.47 -7.21 8.89
CA GLU A 346 -0.42 -6.73 7.84
C GLU A 346 -0.43 -7.69 6.64
N ALA A 347 0.75 -8.17 6.23
CA ALA A 347 0.85 -9.16 5.17
C ALA A 347 0.21 -10.51 5.57
N VAL A 348 0.35 -10.91 6.84
CA VAL A 348 -0.29 -12.12 7.38
C VAL A 348 -1.81 -12.01 7.36
N ALA A 349 -2.36 -10.89 7.82
CA ALA A 349 -3.79 -10.63 7.79
C ALA A 349 -4.35 -10.63 6.36
N SER A 350 -3.64 -9.96 5.44
CA SER A 350 -4.01 -9.90 4.02
C SER A 350 -4.01 -11.28 3.35
N LEU A 351 -3.01 -12.14 3.67
CA LEU A 351 -2.99 -13.52 3.17
C LEU A 351 -4.16 -14.34 3.73
N GLY A 352 -4.47 -14.22 5.03
CA GLY A 352 -5.60 -14.88 5.65
C GLY A 352 -6.92 -14.50 4.99
N LEU A 353 -7.15 -13.21 4.79
CA LEU A 353 -8.34 -12.70 4.10
C LEU A 353 -8.41 -13.17 2.64
N ALA A 354 -7.32 -13.10 1.89
CA ALA A 354 -7.29 -13.54 0.49
C ALA A 354 -7.59 -15.04 0.33
N LEU A 355 -7.07 -15.88 1.23
CA LEU A 355 -7.38 -17.30 1.28
C LEU A 355 -8.86 -17.55 1.59
N LEU A 356 -9.44 -16.80 2.53
CA LEU A 356 -10.87 -16.88 2.87
C LEU A 356 -11.74 -16.52 1.66
N LEU A 357 -11.45 -15.40 1.01
CA LEU A 357 -12.20 -14.91 -0.16
C LEU A 357 -12.10 -15.85 -1.37
N THR A 358 -11.05 -16.67 -1.47
CA THR A 358 -10.90 -17.70 -2.51
C THR A 358 -11.51 -19.05 -2.12
N GLY A 359 -12.28 -19.13 -1.02
CA GLY A 359 -12.91 -20.37 -0.55
C GLY A 359 -11.95 -21.35 0.14
N ASN A 360 -10.73 -20.92 0.44
CA ASN A 360 -9.69 -21.73 1.09
C ASN A 360 -9.69 -21.54 2.62
N ALA A 361 -10.87 -21.63 3.24
CA ALA A 361 -11.09 -21.35 4.66
C ALA A 361 -10.13 -22.12 5.57
N LYS A 362 -9.95 -23.42 5.32
CA LYS A 362 -9.02 -24.26 6.12
C LYS A 362 -7.59 -23.71 6.15
N ASN A 363 -7.12 -23.18 5.03
CA ASN A 363 -5.77 -22.62 4.96
C ASN A 363 -5.71 -21.17 5.45
N ALA A 364 -6.84 -20.47 5.53
CA ALA A 364 -6.93 -19.11 6.08
C ALA A 364 -6.80 -19.07 7.60
N ILE A 365 -7.39 -20.04 8.31
CA ILE A 365 -7.48 -20.10 9.78
C ILE A 365 -6.13 -19.83 10.47
N PRO A 366 -5.02 -20.54 10.19
CA PRO A 366 -3.77 -20.32 10.91
C PRO A 366 -3.19 -18.91 10.72
N PHE A 367 -3.48 -18.22 9.62
CA PHE A 367 -3.04 -16.84 9.41
C PHE A 367 -3.94 -15.85 10.17
N LEU A 368 -5.25 -16.09 10.21
CA LEU A 368 -6.19 -15.27 10.96
C LEU A 368 -6.00 -15.41 12.48
N GLU A 369 -5.76 -16.63 12.99
CA GLU A 369 -5.39 -16.87 14.38
C GLU A 369 -4.08 -16.13 14.75
N ARG A 370 -3.09 -16.15 13.86
CA ARG A 370 -1.84 -15.44 14.07
C ARG A 370 -2.03 -13.92 14.07
N THR A 371 -2.95 -13.40 13.26
CA THR A 371 -3.35 -11.99 13.29
C THR A 371 -3.92 -11.63 14.66
N LEU A 372 -4.84 -12.43 15.18
CA LEU A 372 -5.43 -12.23 16.50
C LEU A 372 -4.44 -12.41 17.65
N ALA A 373 -3.47 -13.34 17.52
CA ALA A 373 -2.40 -13.49 18.50
C ALA A 373 -1.52 -12.22 18.59
N HIS A 374 -1.38 -11.49 17.48
CA HIS A 374 -0.64 -10.23 17.45
C HIS A 374 -1.47 -9.03 17.90
N ASN A 375 -2.74 -8.97 17.49
CA ASN A 375 -3.70 -7.93 17.85
C ASN A 375 -5.05 -8.55 18.27
N PRO A 376 -5.24 -8.88 19.56
CA PRO A 376 -6.49 -9.45 20.06
C PRO A 376 -7.71 -8.53 19.98
N HIS A 377 -7.51 -7.23 19.71
CA HIS A 377 -8.58 -6.24 19.55
C HIS A 377 -9.00 -6.03 18.09
N ASP A 378 -8.47 -6.81 17.16
CA ASP A 378 -8.82 -6.70 15.75
C ASP A 378 -10.20 -7.34 15.48
N ALA A 379 -11.23 -6.50 15.43
CA ALA A 379 -12.60 -6.95 15.17
C ALA A 379 -12.73 -7.64 13.80
N ALA A 380 -12.10 -7.07 12.76
CA ALA A 380 -12.15 -7.64 11.41
C ALA A 380 -11.49 -9.02 11.34
N ALA A 381 -10.40 -9.24 12.08
CA ALA A 381 -9.78 -10.55 12.16
C ALA A 381 -10.68 -11.59 12.86
N HIS A 382 -11.46 -11.20 13.91
CA HIS A 382 -12.46 -12.07 14.51
C HIS A 382 -13.58 -12.41 13.53
N GLU A 383 -14.08 -11.43 12.78
CA GLU A 383 -15.11 -11.63 11.77
C GLU A 383 -14.62 -12.58 10.66
N ASN A 384 -13.42 -12.36 10.14
CA ASN A 384 -12.83 -13.19 9.09
C ASN A 384 -12.58 -14.63 9.57
N LEU A 385 -12.10 -14.80 10.81
CA LEU A 385 -11.88 -16.12 11.38
C LEU A 385 -13.21 -16.87 11.60
N ALA A 386 -14.24 -16.19 12.10
CA ALA A 386 -15.58 -16.76 12.24
C ALA A 386 -16.16 -17.14 10.87
N ALA A 387 -16.01 -16.28 9.85
CA ALA A 387 -16.43 -16.59 8.50
C ALA A 387 -15.69 -17.82 7.92
N ALA A 388 -14.41 -18.01 8.25
CA ALA A 388 -13.67 -19.19 7.85
C ALA A 388 -14.24 -20.46 8.49
N TYR A 389 -14.57 -20.43 9.78
CA TYR A 389 -15.22 -21.55 10.46
C TYR A 389 -16.63 -21.84 9.93
N LEU A 390 -17.41 -20.79 9.62
CA LEU A 390 -18.74 -20.96 9.01
C LEU A 390 -18.66 -21.60 7.61
N GLN A 391 -17.68 -21.23 6.79
CA GLN A 391 -17.44 -21.90 5.48
C GLN A 391 -17.10 -23.39 5.64
N MET A 392 -16.50 -23.78 6.76
CA MET A 392 -16.23 -25.17 7.10
C MET A 392 -17.38 -25.88 7.82
N ASN A 393 -18.52 -25.19 8.01
CA ASN A 393 -19.66 -25.68 8.80
C ASN A 393 -19.33 -25.91 10.28
N GLU A 394 -18.30 -25.23 10.81
CA GLU A 394 -17.87 -25.30 12.21
C GLU A 394 -18.51 -24.15 13.00
N VAL A 395 -19.84 -24.20 13.15
CA VAL A 395 -20.65 -23.10 13.71
C VAL A 395 -20.29 -22.79 15.16
N ASP A 396 -19.99 -23.80 15.99
CA ASP A 396 -19.61 -23.61 17.40
C ASP A 396 -18.29 -22.83 17.53
N GLU A 397 -17.32 -23.10 16.64
CA GLU A 397 -16.06 -22.36 16.61
C GLU A 397 -16.27 -20.90 16.23
N ALA A 398 -17.12 -20.66 15.22
CA ALA A 398 -17.47 -19.30 14.81
C ALA A 398 -18.10 -18.50 15.96
N ILE A 399 -19.04 -19.10 16.69
CA ILE A 399 -19.69 -18.50 17.88
C ILE A 399 -18.62 -18.16 18.94
N ARG A 400 -17.70 -19.09 19.24
CA ARG A 400 -16.63 -18.84 20.22
C ARG A 400 -15.73 -17.68 19.83
N VAL A 401 -15.36 -17.59 18.56
CA VAL A 401 -14.51 -16.53 18.04
C VAL A 401 -15.21 -15.17 18.10
N LEU A 402 -16.48 -15.10 17.68
CA LEU A 402 -17.28 -13.86 17.71
C LEU A 402 -17.51 -13.38 19.14
N ALA A 403 -17.88 -14.30 20.04
CA ALA A 403 -18.02 -13.99 21.46
C ALA A 403 -16.70 -13.53 22.11
N SER A 404 -15.55 -14.06 21.65
CA SER A 404 -14.23 -13.58 22.07
C SER A 404 -13.95 -12.17 21.57
N GLY A 405 -14.30 -11.86 20.32
CA GLY A 405 -14.19 -10.53 19.73
C GLY A 405 -15.02 -9.48 20.48
N LEU A 406 -16.23 -9.83 20.91
CA LEU A 406 -17.10 -8.95 21.70
C LEU A 406 -16.58 -8.65 23.11
N LYS A 407 -15.79 -9.53 23.72
CA LYS A 407 -15.13 -9.22 25.00
C LYS A 407 -14.14 -8.06 24.88
N THR A 408 -13.53 -7.91 23.72
CA THR A 408 -12.53 -6.86 23.45
C THR A 408 -13.12 -5.65 22.72
N ASN A 409 -14.27 -5.82 22.06
CA ASN A 409 -14.98 -4.81 21.27
C ASN A 409 -16.49 -4.86 21.56
N PRO A 410 -16.94 -4.52 22.79
CA PRO A 410 -18.33 -4.73 23.22
C PRO A 410 -19.36 -3.88 22.48
N ASP A 411 -18.95 -2.79 21.84
CA ASP A 411 -19.83 -1.90 21.09
C ASP A 411 -19.67 -2.06 19.56
N ASN A 412 -19.19 -3.22 19.10
CA ASN A 412 -19.03 -3.47 17.67
C ASN A 412 -20.31 -4.06 17.07
N PHE A 413 -20.97 -3.28 16.23
CA PHE A 413 -22.19 -3.68 15.51
C PHE A 413 -22.03 -5.00 14.75
N GLN A 414 -20.95 -5.13 13.97
CA GLN A 414 -20.77 -6.26 13.05
C GLN A 414 -20.55 -7.58 13.80
N LEU A 415 -19.81 -7.53 14.92
CA LEU A 415 -19.60 -8.71 15.77
C LEU A 415 -20.90 -9.18 16.43
N HIS A 416 -21.74 -8.26 16.96
CA HIS A 416 -23.05 -8.60 17.50
C HIS A 416 -23.97 -9.20 16.43
N TYR A 417 -24.04 -8.55 15.26
CA TYR A 417 -24.85 -9.04 14.16
C TYR A 417 -24.40 -10.44 13.68
N ASN A 418 -23.10 -10.63 13.46
CA ASN A 418 -22.56 -11.92 13.02
C ASN A 418 -22.73 -13.02 14.08
N LEU A 419 -22.60 -12.69 15.37
CA LEU A 419 -22.86 -13.63 16.46
C LEU A 419 -24.35 -14.03 16.48
N GLY A 420 -25.26 -13.07 16.35
CA GLY A 420 -26.69 -13.33 16.23
C GLY A 420 -27.03 -14.24 15.05
N LEU A 421 -26.41 -14.02 13.88
CA LEU A 421 -26.58 -14.89 12.72
C LEU A 421 -26.02 -16.31 12.94
N ALA A 422 -24.84 -16.43 13.55
CA ALA A 422 -24.24 -17.74 13.85
C ALA A 422 -25.08 -18.55 14.86
N LEU A 423 -25.62 -17.88 15.89
CA LEU A 423 -26.53 -18.48 16.88
C LEU A 423 -27.83 -18.91 16.22
N LYS A 424 -28.42 -18.08 15.35
CA LYS A 424 -29.60 -18.46 14.54
C LYS A 424 -29.32 -19.66 13.66
N LEU A 425 -28.15 -19.75 13.03
CA LEU A 425 -27.75 -20.90 12.21
C LEU A 425 -27.66 -22.19 13.04
N LYS A 426 -27.35 -22.07 14.34
CA LYS A 426 -27.34 -23.16 15.31
C LYS A 426 -28.75 -23.48 15.89
N ASP A 427 -29.80 -22.80 15.44
CA ASP A 427 -31.15 -22.83 16.00
C ASP A 427 -31.26 -22.36 17.46
N ASP A 428 -30.28 -21.62 17.98
CA ASP A 428 -30.30 -21.02 19.31
C ASP A 428 -30.90 -19.60 19.23
N ASN A 429 -32.20 -19.54 18.91
CA ASN A 429 -32.94 -18.27 18.81
C ASN A 429 -32.90 -17.47 20.12
N ALA A 430 -32.91 -18.16 21.27
CA ALA A 430 -32.91 -17.51 22.58
C ALA A 430 -31.63 -16.70 22.83
N ALA A 431 -30.50 -17.21 22.38
CA ALA A 431 -29.21 -16.50 22.45
C ALA A 431 -29.02 -15.50 21.29
N ALA A 432 -29.62 -15.74 20.13
CA ALA A 432 -29.50 -14.86 18.96
C ALA A 432 -30.20 -13.50 19.15
N ILE A 433 -31.39 -13.49 19.76
CA ILE A 433 -32.23 -12.30 19.96
C ILE A 433 -31.47 -11.17 20.67
N PRO A 434 -30.85 -11.35 21.85
CA PRO A 434 -30.16 -10.26 22.53
C PRO A 434 -28.98 -9.69 21.73
N GLU A 435 -28.31 -10.51 20.96
CA GLU A 435 -27.19 -10.04 20.11
C GLU A 435 -27.68 -9.19 18.94
N LEU A 436 -28.77 -9.60 18.29
CA LEU A 436 -29.40 -8.83 17.20
C LEU A 436 -30.03 -7.53 17.71
N GLU A 437 -30.63 -7.55 18.93
CA GLU A 437 -31.12 -6.34 19.59
C GLU A 437 -29.97 -5.38 19.96
N ALA A 438 -28.82 -5.91 20.37
CA ALA A 438 -27.64 -5.09 20.61
C ALA A 438 -27.14 -4.45 19.31
N ALA A 439 -27.07 -5.22 18.22
CA ALA A 439 -26.70 -4.70 16.91
C ALA A 439 -27.67 -3.58 16.45
N SER A 440 -28.98 -3.77 16.57
CA SER A 440 -29.98 -2.76 16.17
C SER A 440 -29.92 -1.47 17.02
N LYS A 441 -29.46 -1.55 18.26
CA LYS A 441 -29.22 -0.39 19.12
C LYS A 441 -27.94 0.36 18.75
N LEU A 442 -26.90 -0.36 18.33
CA LEU A 442 -25.62 0.22 17.91
C LEU A 442 -25.73 0.93 16.57
N ASP A 443 -26.49 0.37 15.64
CA ASP A 443 -26.83 1.03 14.37
C ASP A 443 -28.33 0.95 14.10
N PRO A 444 -29.14 1.94 14.56
CA PRO A 444 -30.57 1.99 14.30
C PRO A 444 -30.98 2.18 12.83
N SER A 445 -30.03 2.48 11.96
CA SER A 445 -30.28 2.63 10.51
C SER A 445 -30.09 1.32 9.74
N ALA A 446 -29.48 0.30 10.36
CA ALA A 446 -29.28 -1.02 9.76
C ALA A 446 -30.61 -1.80 9.74
N HIS A 447 -31.02 -2.24 8.55
CA HIS A 447 -32.26 -3.01 8.40
C HIS A 447 -32.09 -4.50 8.69
N GLU A 448 -30.87 -5.03 8.56
CA GLU A 448 -30.57 -6.46 8.61
C GLU A 448 -30.88 -7.09 9.98
N PRO A 449 -30.51 -6.48 11.15
CA PRO A 449 -30.87 -7.01 12.44
C PRO A 449 -32.40 -7.09 12.64
N HIS A 450 -33.13 -6.04 12.22
CA HIS A 450 -34.59 -6.00 12.31
C HIS A 450 -35.24 -7.08 11.45
N TYR A 451 -34.77 -7.26 10.21
CA TYR A 451 -35.24 -8.34 9.34
C TYR A 451 -35.00 -9.71 9.96
N THR A 452 -33.81 -9.95 10.49
CA THR A 452 -33.44 -11.23 11.11
C THR A 452 -34.24 -11.50 12.38
N LEU A 453 -34.43 -10.49 13.26
CA LEU A 453 -35.31 -10.58 14.43
C LEU A 453 -36.75 -10.92 14.04
N GLY A 454 -37.26 -10.25 13.00
CA GLY A 454 -38.58 -10.53 12.48
C GLY A 454 -38.78 -11.97 12.04
N ILE A 455 -37.80 -12.55 11.36
CA ILE A 455 -37.82 -13.96 10.96
C ILE A 455 -37.78 -14.90 12.20
N ILE A 456 -36.92 -14.60 13.19
CA ILE A 456 -36.84 -15.38 14.44
C ILE A 456 -38.19 -15.33 15.18
N TYR A 457 -38.76 -14.14 15.40
CA TYR A 457 -40.03 -13.99 16.07
C TYR A 457 -41.19 -14.67 15.33
N MET A 458 -41.15 -14.67 14.00
CA MET A 458 -42.14 -15.38 13.18
C MET A 458 -42.04 -16.90 13.38
N GLN A 459 -40.82 -17.45 13.47
CA GLN A 459 -40.58 -18.89 13.76
C GLN A 459 -41.04 -19.26 15.15
N ASP A 460 -40.81 -18.39 16.12
CA ASP A 460 -41.24 -18.59 17.53
C ASP A 460 -42.75 -18.32 17.76
N GLY A 461 -43.51 -17.96 16.70
CA GLY A 461 -44.95 -17.67 16.80
C GLY A 461 -45.29 -16.32 17.42
N ARG A 462 -44.31 -15.48 17.67
CA ARG A 462 -44.43 -14.11 18.21
C ARG A 462 -44.76 -13.11 17.08
N TYR A 463 -45.93 -13.28 16.48
CA TYR A 463 -46.28 -12.59 15.21
C TYR A 463 -46.35 -11.07 15.34
N ASP A 464 -46.80 -10.52 16.49
CA ASP A 464 -46.84 -9.07 16.71
C ASP A 464 -45.42 -8.45 16.77
N ASP A 465 -44.49 -9.13 17.44
CA ASP A 465 -43.08 -8.73 17.48
C ASP A 465 -42.46 -8.85 16.09
N ALA A 466 -42.72 -9.93 15.38
CA ALA A 466 -42.25 -10.14 14.01
C ALA A 466 -42.74 -9.05 13.05
N ALA A 467 -44.03 -8.70 13.14
CA ALA A 467 -44.61 -7.65 12.29
C ALA A 467 -43.99 -6.28 12.56
N ARG A 468 -43.72 -5.96 13.83
CA ARG A 468 -43.05 -4.71 14.19
C ARG A 468 -41.64 -4.64 13.61
N GLU A 469 -40.85 -5.68 13.79
CA GLU A 469 -39.46 -5.72 13.32
C GLU A 469 -39.37 -5.75 11.80
N LEU A 470 -40.16 -6.58 11.11
CA LEU A 470 -40.19 -6.62 9.63
C LEU A 470 -40.68 -5.29 9.04
N SER A 471 -41.71 -4.67 9.65
CA SER A 471 -42.20 -3.35 9.18
C SER A 471 -41.10 -2.29 9.30
N LEU A 472 -40.32 -2.31 10.39
CA LEU A 472 -39.20 -1.40 10.57
C LEU A 472 -38.10 -1.69 9.54
N ALA A 473 -37.76 -2.94 9.30
CA ALA A 473 -36.78 -3.34 8.29
C ALA A 473 -37.18 -2.84 6.89
N MET A 474 -38.46 -2.97 6.50
CA MET A 474 -38.98 -2.50 5.22
C MET A 474 -39.04 -0.96 5.13
N LYS A 475 -39.23 -0.28 6.25
CA LYS A 475 -39.13 1.19 6.31
C LYS A 475 -37.71 1.68 6.08
N LEU A 476 -36.71 0.97 6.64
CA LEU A 476 -35.29 1.29 6.51
C LEU A 476 -34.74 0.91 5.12
N HIS A 477 -35.20 -0.20 4.57
CA HIS A 477 -34.80 -0.70 3.24
C HIS A 477 -36.03 -1.10 2.41
N PRO A 478 -36.71 -0.13 1.78
CA PRO A 478 -37.96 -0.35 1.07
C PRO A 478 -37.81 -1.16 -0.23
N ASP A 479 -36.60 -1.27 -0.79
CA ASP A 479 -36.35 -1.98 -2.06
C ASP A 479 -36.08 -3.48 -1.88
N ASN A 480 -36.59 -4.09 -0.79
CA ASN A 480 -36.47 -5.52 -0.50
C ASN A 480 -37.80 -6.24 -0.79
N ALA A 481 -37.96 -6.74 -2.01
CA ALA A 481 -39.17 -7.45 -2.44
C ALA A 481 -39.48 -8.68 -1.58
N ASP A 482 -38.45 -9.48 -1.22
CA ASP A 482 -38.61 -10.69 -0.39
C ASP A 482 -39.06 -10.33 1.04
N GLY A 483 -38.55 -9.20 1.56
CA GLY A 483 -38.98 -8.68 2.84
C GLY A 483 -40.46 -8.27 2.84
N TRP A 484 -40.93 -7.60 1.79
CA TRP A 484 -42.34 -7.27 1.63
C TRP A 484 -43.22 -8.50 1.46
N ALA A 485 -42.78 -9.50 0.69
CA ALA A 485 -43.52 -10.77 0.56
C ALA A 485 -43.63 -11.52 1.89
N THR A 486 -42.53 -11.53 2.67
CA THR A 486 -42.50 -12.13 4.01
C THR A 486 -43.45 -11.41 4.97
N LEU A 487 -43.41 -10.07 5.00
CA LEU A 487 -44.30 -9.23 5.82
C LEU A 487 -45.77 -9.42 5.42
N GLY A 488 -46.05 -9.49 4.12
CA GLY A 488 -47.40 -9.74 3.61
C GLY A 488 -47.93 -11.11 3.99
N SER A 489 -47.07 -12.15 3.93
CA SER A 489 -47.40 -13.51 4.38
C SER A 489 -47.64 -13.58 5.89
N LEU A 490 -46.87 -12.82 6.68
CA LEU A 490 -47.06 -12.69 8.12
C LEU A 490 -48.40 -12.00 8.45
N TYR A 491 -48.70 -10.87 7.80
CA TYR A 491 -50.01 -10.19 7.98
C TYR A 491 -51.18 -11.07 7.60
N HIS A 492 -51.06 -11.84 6.51
CA HIS A 492 -52.08 -12.84 6.18
C HIS A 492 -52.29 -13.87 7.27
N LYS A 493 -51.19 -14.39 7.88
CA LYS A 493 -51.26 -15.33 8.98
C LYS A 493 -51.88 -14.75 10.26
N MET A 494 -51.77 -13.41 10.42
CA MET A 494 -52.36 -12.64 11.53
C MET A 494 -53.80 -12.21 11.25
N ASP A 495 -54.40 -12.61 10.14
CA ASP A 495 -55.72 -12.18 9.64
C ASP A 495 -55.85 -10.66 9.41
N LYS A 496 -54.69 -9.97 9.23
CA LYS A 496 -54.59 -8.54 8.87
C LYS A 496 -54.62 -8.42 7.36
N LEU A 497 -55.79 -8.69 6.78
CA LEU A 497 -55.94 -8.83 5.31
C LEU A 497 -55.63 -7.57 4.50
N PRO A 498 -56.01 -6.35 4.94
CA PRO A 498 -55.65 -5.12 4.23
C PRO A 498 -54.14 -4.91 4.16
N GLU A 499 -53.45 -5.01 5.30
CA GLU A 499 -51.99 -4.84 5.42
C GLU A 499 -51.26 -5.92 4.62
N ALA A 500 -51.78 -7.14 4.60
CA ALA A 500 -51.23 -8.25 3.81
C ALA A 500 -51.31 -7.94 2.31
N ALA A 501 -52.44 -7.45 1.83
CA ALA A 501 -52.61 -7.10 0.44
C ALA A 501 -51.67 -5.96 0.00
N ASP A 502 -51.51 -4.95 0.83
CA ASP A 502 -50.63 -3.80 0.53
C ASP A 502 -49.15 -4.23 0.48
N ALA A 503 -48.67 -5.01 1.44
CA ALA A 503 -47.32 -5.52 1.45
C ALA A 503 -47.04 -6.44 0.25
N LEU A 504 -47.97 -7.33 -0.10
CA LEU A 504 -47.81 -8.22 -1.26
C LEU A 504 -47.85 -7.46 -2.60
N ARG A 505 -48.64 -6.40 -2.71
CA ARG A 505 -48.62 -5.53 -3.90
C ARG A 505 -47.29 -4.82 -4.06
N GLU A 506 -46.68 -4.40 -2.95
CA GLU A 506 -45.37 -3.80 -2.98
C GLU A 506 -44.30 -4.80 -3.41
N ALA A 507 -44.32 -6.04 -2.90
CA ALA A 507 -43.45 -7.12 -3.37
C ALA A 507 -43.58 -7.38 -4.88
N ILE A 508 -44.83 -7.45 -5.37
CA ILE A 508 -45.16 -7.66 -6.80
C ILE A 508 -44.68 -6.47 -7.65
N ARG A 509 -44.80 -5.25 -7.14
CA ARG A 509 -44.31 -4.06 -7.85
C ARG A 509 -42.82 -4.13 -8.13
N GLN A 510 -42.05 -4.64 -7.18
CA GLN A 510 -40.57 -4.76 -7.29
C GLN A 510 -40.18 -5.98 -8.11
N THR A 511 -40.83 -7.12 -7.89
CA THR A 511 -40.51 -8.40 -8.57
C THR A 511 -41.77 -9.02 -9.18
N PRO A 512 -42.27 -8.48 -10.32
CA PRO A 512 -43.53 -8.90 -10.92
C PRO A 512 -43.56 -10.32 -11.50
N ASP A 513 -42.40 -10.94 -11.62
CA ASP A 513 -42.27 -12.28 -12.18
C ASP A 513 -42.13 -13.39 -11.11
N GLN A 514 -42.19 -13.05 -9.83
CA GLN A 514 -42.22 -14.00 -8.74
C GLN A 514 -43.63 -14.58 -8.54
N PRO A 515 -43.81 -15.93 -8.53
CA PRO A 515 -45.16 -16.52 -8.42
C PRO A 515 -45.78 -16.40 -7.02
N ASP A 516 -45.02 -16.58 -5.95
CA ASP A 516 -45.51 -16.72 -4.57
C ASP A 516 -46.28 -15.48 -4.06
N PRO A 517 -45.80 -14.23 -4.27
CA PRO A 517 -46.58 -13.05 -3.86
C PRO A 517 -47.93 -12.96 -4.56
N HIS A 518 -48.02 -13.34 -5.85
CA HIS A 518 -49.30 -13.36 -6.60
C HIS A 518 -50.28 -14.40 -6.03
N LEU A 519 -49.81 -15.61 -5.73
CA LEU A 519 -50.62 -16.69 -5.19
C LEU A 519 -51.14 -16.35 -3.77
N THR A 520 -50.24 -15.78 -2.94
CA THR A 520 -50.61 -15.33 -1.60
C THR A 520 -51.59 -14.18 -1.66
N LEU A 521 -51.36 -13.17 -2.53
CA LEU A 521 -52.29 -12.05 -2.73
C LEU A 521 -53.66 -12.54 -3.23
N ALA A 522 -53.70 -13.49 -4.13
CA ALA A 522 -54.95 -14.11 -4.59
C ALA A 522 -55.75 -14.72 -3.43
N THR A 523 -55.06 -15.36 -2.47
CA THR A 523 -55.71 -15.95 -1.29
C THR A 523 -56.26 -14.84 -0.40
N VAL A 524 -55.49 -13.79 -0.11
CA VAL A 524 -55.88 -12.63 0.69
C VAL A 524 -57.08 -11.92 0.08
N LEU A 525 -57.05 -11.64 -1.23
CA LEU A 525 -58.13 -10.98 -1.93
C LEU A 525 -59.43 -11.79 -1.93
N ALA A 526 -59.34 -13.12 -2.04
CA ALA A 526 -60.53 -13.99 -1.92
C ALA A 526 -61.16 -13.91 -0.54
N GLN A 527 -60.35 -13.86 0.54
CA GLN A 527 -60.82 -13.69 1.93
C GLN A 527 -61.40 -12.30 2.16
N GLN A 528 -60.91 -11.27 1.46
CA GLN A 528 -61.49 -9.90 1.49
C GLN A 528 -62.78 -9.78 0.70
N GLY A 529 -63.28 -10.82 0.02
CA GLY A 529 -64.47 -10.79 -0.77
C GLY A 529 -64.28 -10.19 -2.19
N ASN A 530 -63.06 -10.18 -2.71
CA ASN A 530 -62.70 -9.67 -4.03
C ASN A 530 -62.39 -10.80 -5.04
N PRO A 531 -63.37 -11.65 -5.43
CA PRO A 531 -63.11 -12.87 -6.19
C PRO A 531 -62.55 -12.62 -7.59
N THR A 532 -62.91 -11.48 -8.22
CA THR A 532 -62.46 -11.15 -9.58
C THR A 532 -60.94 -10.86 -9.59
N GLU A 533 -60.47 -10.01 -8.70
CA GLU A 533 -59.02 -9.74 -8.57
C GLU A 533 -58.24 -10.96 -8.10
N ALA A 534 -58.82 -11.72 -7.16
CA ALA A 534 -58.23 -12.99 -6.69
C ALA A 534 -58.04 -13.98 -7.83
N ALA A 535 -59.03 -14.11 -8.74
CA ALA A 535 -58.90 -15.00 -9.89
C ALA A 535 -57.82 -14.52 -10.90
N ALA A 536 -57.69 -13.21 -11.09
CA ALA A 536 -56.67 -12.64 -11.96
C ALA A 536 -55.25 -12.91 -11.41
N GLU A 537 -55.02 -12.64 -10.12
CA GLU A 537 -53.73 -12.86 -9.47
C GLU A 537 -53.38 -14.35 -9.39
N ARG A 538 -54.36 -15.23 -9.12
CA ARG A 538 -54.16 -16.68 -9.15
C ARG A 538 -53.75 -17.17 -10.53
N LYS A 539 -54.41 -16.69 -11.61
CA LYS A 539 -54.06 -17.05 -12.98
C LYS A 539 -52.63 -16.61 -13.34
N LYS A 540 -52.24 -15.42 -12.90
CA LYS A 540 -50.90 -14.87 -13.12
C LYS A 540 -49.86 -15.67 -12.37
N GLY A 541 -50.05 -15.90 -11.06
CA GLY A 541 -49.15 -16.70 -10.23
C GLY A 541 -48.96 -18.14 -10.76
N ALA A 542 -50.07 -18.83 -11.10
CA ALA A 542 -50.00 -20.18 -11.67
C ALA A 542 -49.26 -20.24 -13.03
N LYS A 543 -49.37 -19.16 -13.85
CA LYS A 543 -48.60 -19.07 -15.09
C LYS A 543 -47.09 -18.93 -14.79
N LEU A 544 -46.73 -18.05 -13.85
CA LEU A 544 -45.35 -17.81 -13.44
C LEU A 544 -44.73 -19.06 -12.79
N GLU A 545 -45.49 -19.73 -11.92
CA GLU A 545 -45.07 -20.99 -11.30
C GLU A 545 -44.77 -22.06 -12.35
N ARG A 546 -45.61 -22.21 -13.36
CA ARG A 546 -45.36 -23.12 -14.48
C ARG A 546 -44.11 -22.76 -15.26
N VAL A 547 -43.88 -21.45 -15.51
CA VAL A 547 -42.63 -21.00 -16.18
C VAL A 547 -41.42 -21.30 -15.34
N ALA A 548 -41.48 -21.04 -14.04
CA ALA A 548 -40.39 -21.36 -13.10
C ALA A 548 -40.08 -22.86 -13.04
N MET A 549 -41.12 -23.70 -12.97
CA MET A 549 -40.99 -25.17 -12.97
C MET A 549 -40.36 -25.68 -14.28
N ASN A 550 -40.84 -25.17 -15.43
CA ASN A 550 -40.27 -25.54 -16.73
C ASN A 550 -38.80 -25.09 -16.82
N ARG A 551 -38.46 -23.91 -16.32
CA ARG A 551 -37.08 -23.43 -16.27
C ARG A 551 -36.20 -24.34 -15.39
N GLN A 552 -36.70 -24.78 -14.24
CA GLN A 552 -35.98 -25.71 -13.35
C GLN A 552 -35.73 -27.07 -14.06
N ARG A 553 -36.73 -27.61 -14.76
CA ARG A 553 -36.57 -28.87 -15.54
C ARG A 553 -35.54 -28.68 -16.65
N ALA A 554 -35.64 -27.57 -17.40
CA ALA A 554 -34.69 -27.23 -18.44
C ALA A 554 -33.25 -27.12 -17.89
N THR A 555 -33.08 -26.55 -16.71
CA THR A 555 -31.77 -26.46 -16.02
C THR A 555 -31.20 -27.85 -15.71
N VAL A 556 -32.00 -28.76 -15.17
CA VAL A 556 -31.58 -30.16 -14.87
C VAL A 556 -31.16 -30.88 -16.13
N SER A 557 -31.98 -30.83 -17.20
CA SER A 557 -31.66 -31.45 -18.48
C SER A 557 -30.41 -30.84 -19.12
N THR A 558 -30.22 -29.53 -19.03
CA THR A 558 -29.02 -28.81 -19.50
C THR A 558 -27.76 -29.24 -18.75
N ASN A 559 -27.80 -29.30 -17.41
CA ASN A 559 -26.67 -29.75 -16.59
C ASN A 559 -26.29 -31.21 -16.90
N THR A 560 -27.27 -32.08 -17.14
CA THR A 560 -27.06 -33.43 -17.60
C THR A 560 -26.39 -33.45 -18.98
N GLY A 561 -26.86 -32.64 -19.93
CA GLY A 561 -26.25 -32.45 -21.25
C GLY A 561 -24.79 -31.98 -21.15
N ASN A 562 -24.49 -31.02 -20.27
CA ASN A 562 -23.12 -30.54 -20.02
C ASN A 562 -22.20 -31.67 -19.53
N SER A 563 -22.67 -32.52 -18.60
CA SER A 563 -21.92 -33.67 -18.09
C SER A 563 -21.65 -34.70 -19.20
N LEU A 564 -22.65 -35.01 -20.02
CA LEU A 564 -22.51 -35.93 -21.15
C LEU A 564 -21.53 -35.38 -22.21
N LEU A 565 -21.60 -34.08 -22.50
CA LEU A 565 -20.70 -33.42 -23.45
C LEU A 565 -19.23 -33.43 -22.96
N GLN A 566 -19.00 -33.28 -21.68
CA GLN A 566 -17.67 -33.44 -21.07
C GLN A 566 -17.13 -34.87 -21.20
N LYS A 567 -18.00 -35.87 -21.10
CA LYS A 567 -17.65 -37.27 -21.30
C LYS A 567 -17.51 -37.69 -22.78
N GLY A 568 -17.70 -36.74 -23.71
CA GLY A 568 -17.62 -37.00 -25.14
C GLY A 568 -18.84 -37.68 -25.74
N GLN A 569 -19.93 -37.85 -24.98
CA GLN A 569 -21.20 -38.44 -25.41
C GLN A 569 -22.07 -37.40 -26.13
N ILE A 570 -21.63 -37.00 -27.35
CA ILE A 570 -22.16 -35.81 -28.05
C ILE A 570 -23.63 -36.00 -28.43
N ALA A 571 -24.03 -37.19 -28.90
CA ALA A 571 -25.42 -37.45 -29.32
C ALA A 571 -26.39 -37.35 -28.14
N ASP A 572 -26.05 -38.00 -27.01
CA ASP A 572 -26.87 -37.98 -25.80
C ASP A 572 -26.96 -36.57 -25.20
N ALA A 573 -25.85 -35.81 -25.28
CA ALA A 573 -25.85 -34.40 -24.83
C ALA A 573 -26.81 -33.54 -25.67
N ILE A 574 -26.85 -33.73 -27.00
CA ILE A 574 -27.78 -33.01 -27.89
C ILE A 574 -29.21 -33.33 -27.50
N GLU A 575 -29.55 -34.58 -27.26
CA GLU A 575 -30.89 -35.01 -26.83
C GLU A 575 -31.31 -34.31 -25.54
N ARG A 576 -30.43 -34.25 -24.54
CA ARG A 576 -30.71 -33.56 -23.27
C ARG A 576 -30.91 -32.05 -23.44
N TYR A 577 -30.13 -31.39 -24.31
CA TYR A 577 -30.35 -29.97 -24.59
C TYR A 577 -31.66 -29.70 -25.34
N GLN A 578 -32.05 -30.62 -26.27
CA GLN A 578 -33.33 -30.53 -26.96
C GLN A 578 -34.51 -30.75 -26.01
N GLU A 579 -34.39 -31.65 -25.05
CA GLU A 579 -35.38 -31.87 -23.99
C GLU A 579 -35.51 -30.58 -23.14
N ALA A 580 -34.37 -29.96 -22.73
CA ALA A 580 -34.38 -28.70 -22.01
C ALA A 580 -35.09 -27.59 -22.77
N LEU A 581 -34.85 -27.48 -24.07
CA LEU A 581 -35.52 -26.50 -24.95
C LEU A 581 -36.99 -26.82 -25.22
N GLY A 582 -37.40 -28.09 -25.07
CA GLY A 582 -38.80 -28.49 -25.07
C GLY A 582 -39.55 -28.00 -23.82
N GLU A 583 -38.89 -27.99 -22.67
CA GLU A 583 -39.46 -27.46 -21.42
C GLU A 583 -39.44 -25.91 -21.39
N ASP A 584 -38.30 -25.30 -21.72
CA ASP A 584 -38.15 -23.85 -21.82
C ASP A 584 -37.43 -23.45 -23.12
N PRO A 585 -38.20 -23.08 -24.16
CA PRO A 585 -37.63 -22.63 -25.43
C PRO A 585 -36.79 -21.35 -25.38
N ASN A 586 -36.82 -20.63 -24.26
CA ASN A 586 -36.08 -19.37 -24.06
C ASN A 586 -34.89 -19.54 -23.09
N TYR A 587 -34.49 -20.78 -22.82
CA TYR A 587 -33.35 -21.03 -21.93
C TYR A 587 -32.01 -20.88 -22.66
N ALA A 588 -31.36 -19.72 -22.50
CA ALA A 588 -30.16 -19.34 -23.23
C ALA A 588 -28.99 -20.33 -23.04
N GLU A 589 -28.83 -20.89 -21.82
CA GLU A 589 -27.77 -21.88 -21.52
C GLU A 589 -27.96 -23.18 -22.29
N ALA A 590 -29.21 -23.66 -22.48
CA ALA A 590 -29.48 -24.84 -23.27
C ALA A 590 -29.16 -24.60 -24.75
N HIS A 591 -29.51 -23.44 -25.32
CA HIS A 591 -29.12 -23.07 -26.67
C HIS A 591 -27.58 -23.03 -26.83
N ARG A 592 -26.87 -22.48 -25.84
CA ARG A 592 -25.39 -22.44 -25.85
C ARG A 592 -24.78 -23.82 -25.75
N GLY A 593 -25.31 -24.68 -24.87
CA GLY A 593 -24.91 -26.09 -24.73
C GLY A 593 -25.13 -26.88 -26.02
N LEU A 594 -26.31 -26.71 -26.61
CA LEU A 594 -26.66 -27.34 -27.89
C LEU A 594 -25.74 -26.88 -29.04
N ALA A 595 -25.46 -25.58 -29.13
CA ALA A 595 -24.53 -25.04 -30.10
C ALA A 595 -23.12 -25.66 -29.98
N ASN A 596 -22.60 -25.80 -28.77
CA ASN A 596 -21.30 -26.43 -28.54
C ASN A 596 -21.30 -27.91 -28.91
N ALA A 597 -22.36 -28.63 -28.59
CA ALA A 597 -22.50 -30.06 -28.95
C ALA A 597 -22.62 -30.24 -30.47
N LEU A 598 -23.43 -29.43 -31.16
CA LEU A 598 -23.57 -29.46 -32.63
C LEU A 598 -22.25 -29.11 -33.33
N GLN A 599 -21.49 -28.14 -32.81
CA GLN A 599 -20.17 -27.81 -33.34
C GLN A 599 -19.21 -28.98 -33.25
N ARG A 600 -19.17 -29.70 -32.10
CA ARG A 600 -18.36 -30.93 -31.95
C ARG A 600 -18.83 -32.07 -32.84
N GLN A 601 -20.12 -32.11 -33.23
CA GLN A 601 -20.67 -33.06 -34.18
C GLN A 601 -20.40 -32.72 -35.65
N GLY A 602 -19.83 -31.51 -35.94
CA GLY A 602 -19.57 -31.01 -37.29
C GLY A 602 -20.75 -30.28 -37.95
N LYS A 603 -21.86 -30.06 -37.25
CA LYS A 603 -23.08 -29.38 -37.74
C LYS A 603 -22.96 -27.86 -37.55
N ILE A 604 -22.00 -27.25 -38.23
CA ILE A 604 -21.60 -25.86 -38.01
C ILE A 604 -22.74 -24.84 -38.21
N ALA A 605 -23.54 -24.98 -39.28
CA ALA A 605 -24.64 -24.04 -39.55
C ALA A 605 -25.69 -24.05 -38.43
N GLN A 606 -26.04 -25.23 -37.91
CA GLN A 606 -26.98 -25.33 -36.78
C GLN A 606 -26.38 -24.79 -35.48
N ALA A 607 -25.10 -25.03 -35.23
CA ALA A 607 -24.41 -24.49 -34.08
C ALA A 607 -24.39 -22.93 -34.06
N ILE A 608 -24.20 -22.31 -35.23
CA ILE A 608 -24.26 -20.84 -35.36
C ILE A 608 -25.67 -20.32 -35.05
N ALA A 609 -26.71 -20.95 -35.57
CA ALA A 609 -28.11 -20.56 -35.32
C ALA A 609 -28.45 -20.62 -33.82
N GLU A 610 -28.08 -21.70 -33.15
CA GLU A 610 -28.33 -21.88 -31.72
C GLU A 610 -27.53 -20.88 -30.87
N ARG A 611 -26.30 -20.53 -31.27
CA ARG A 611 -25.49 -19.51 -30.60
C ARG A 611 -26.10 -18.12 -30.74
N GLN A 612 -26.56 -17.75 -31.95
CA GLN A 612 -27.24 -16.48 -32.18
C GLN A 612 -28.51 -16.37 -31.32
N LYS A 613 -29.27 -17.46 -31.20
CA LYS A 613 -30.46 -17.51 -30.36
C LYS A 613 -30.13 -17.31 -28.88
N ALA A 614 -29.07 -17.94 -28.40
CA ALA A 614 -28.57 -17.73 -27.02
C ALA A 614 -28.20 -16.27 -26.75
N GLU A 615 -27.49 -15.63 -27.69
CA GLU A 615 -27.10 -14.21 -27.60
C GLU A 615 -28.29 -13.25 -27.60
N GLU A 616 -29.28 -13.51 -28.46
CA GLU A 616 -30.53 -12.73 -28.48
C GLU A 616 -31.30 -12.81 -27.17
N LEU A 617 -31.37 -14.02 -26.58
CA LEU A 617 -32.05 -14.23 -25.31
C LEU A 617 -31.31 -13.58 -24.15
N GLN A 618 -29.98 -13.60 -24.17
CA GLN A 618 -29.15 -12.95 -23.16
C GLN A 618 -29.26 -11.42 -23.19
N LYS A 619 -29.40 -10.82 -24.38
CA LYS A 619 -29.65 -9.36 -24.53
C LYS A 619 -31.03 -8.92 -24.06
N LYS A 620 -31.98 -9.82 -23.92
CA LYS A 620 -33.35 -9.57 -23.47
C LYS A 620 -33.55 -9.82 -21.97
N GLN A 621 -32.56 -10.38 -21.29
CA GLN A 621 -32.54 -10.44 -19.82
C GLN A 621 -32.03 -9.10 -19.29
N PRO A 622 -32.74 -8.45 -18.34
CA PRO A 622 -32.39 -7.14 -17.78
C PRO A 622 -31.09 -7.17 -16.98
#